data_e53e26747ac5d555d68c297ff58a0f52
#
_entry.id   e53e26747ac5d555d68c297ff58a0f52
#
_cell.length_a   1.000
_cell.length_b   1.000
_cell.length_c   1.000
_cell.angle_alpha   90.00
_cell.angle_beta   90.00
_cell.angle_gamma   90.00
#
_symmetry.space_group_name_H-M   'P 1'
#
loop_
_entity.id
_entity.type
_entity.pdbx_description
1 polymer ?
#
loop_
_entity_poly.entity_id
_entity_poly.type
_entity_poly.pdbx_seq_one_letter_code
_entity_poly.pdbx_strand_id
1 'polypeptide(L)'
;MKDQEYDYFYEDEQDAKYCYPGTNVLKNKLDIRDLDTLHEAERDYSAVRQAELVGQGVTGDFSFKHLCSIHKHLFSDVYSWAGKTRTVDISKGTVFCLVQFIESQFDDLYRKLEKENFLADITDKEEMSERLAYYLGEINMIHPFREGNGRTQRIYIEQLCLNNGRFEIDFTDVSKEEMIAASVRSANASNDMLEELISSCLAVSYTHLTLPTIA
;
A
#
# COMPACT_ATOMS: atom_id res chain seq x y z
N MET A 1 -23.69 4.38 15.34
CA MET A 1 -23.13 5.49 14.55
C MET A 1 -22.84 4.90 13.18
N LYS A 2 -23.45 5.46 12.13
CA LYS A 2 -23.18 4.98 10.76
C LYS A 2 -21.75 5.30 10.43
N ASP A 3 -21.01 4.30 9.95
CA ASP A 3 -19.68 4.46 9.38
C ASP A 3 -19.74 5.61 8.37
N GLN A 4 -18.95 6.66 8.61
CA GLN A 4 -18.69 7.66 7.56
C GLN A 4 -17.78 6.95 6.55
N GLU A 5 -18.41 6.36 5.54
CA GLU A 5 -17.74 5.93 4.34
C GLU A 5 -17.01 7.15 3.78
N TYR A 6 -15.67 7.09 3.71
CA TYR A 6 -14.87 8.10 3.03
C TYR A 6 -15.15 7.99 1.54
N ASP A 7 -16.18 8.72 1.07
CA ASP A 7 -16.53 8.78 -0.34
C ASP A 7 -15.43 9.43 -1.16
N TYR A 8 -15.04 8.74 -2.23
CA TYR A 8 -14.23 9.36 -3.28
C TYR A 8 -15.09 10.41 -3.99
N PHE A 9 -14.65 11.65 -4.01
CA PHE A 9 -15.26 12.67 -4.86
C PHE A 9 -14.71 12.53 -6.28
N TYR A 10 -15.60 12.26 -7.22
CA TYR A 10 -15.31 12.16 -8.64
C TYR A 10 -16.08 13.23 -9.41
N GLU A 11 -15.50 13.73 -10.50
CA GLU A 11 -16.29 14.43 -11.51
C GLU A 11 -17.08 13.38 -12.29
N ASP A 12 -18.40 13.53 -12.39
CA ASP A 12 -19.40 12.55 -12.86
C ASP A 12 -19.07 11.78 -14.15
N GLU A 13 -18.30 12.38 -15.08
CA GLU A 13 -17.92 11.72 -16.35
C GLU A 13 -16.75 10.72 -16.21
N GLN A 14 -15.94 10.84 -15.17
CA GLN A 14 -14.76 9.98 -14.98
C GLN A 14 -15.11 8.65 -14.29
N ASP A 15 -16.17 8.63 -13.51
CA ASP A 15 -16.68 7.42 -12.85
C ASP A 15 -17.27 6.40 -13.84
N ALA A 16 -17.84 6.85 -14.94
CA ALA A 16 -18.40 5.99 -15.99
C ALA A 16 -17.35 5.00 -16.57
N LYS A 17 -16.05 5.31 -16.45
CA LYS A 17 -14.98 4.43 -16.92
C LYS A 17 -14.80 3.20 -16.05
N TYR A 18 -14.84 3.37 -14.72
CA TYR A 18 -14.56 2.32 -13.76
C TYR A 18 -15.80 1.71 -13.13
N CYS A 19 -16.91 2.45 -13.02
CA CYS A 19 -18.13 2.00 -12.38
C CYS A 19 -19.16 1.48 -13.37
N TYR A 20 -20.10 0.70 -12.89
CA TYR A 20 -21.30 0.35 -13.65
C TYR A 20 -22.18 1.60 -13.82
N PRO A 21 -22.85 1.77 -14.97
CA PRO A 21 -23.64 2.97 -15.24
C PRO A 21 -24.67 3.28 -14.14
N GLY A 22 -24.63 4.50 -13.63
CA GLY A 22 -25.56 4.99 -12.61
C GLY A 22 -25.31 4.44 -11.20
N THR A 23 -24.11 3.88 -10.94
CA THR A 23 -23.73 3.34 -9.63
C THR A 23 -22.32 3.76 -9.26
N ASN A 24 -21.97 3.61 -7.96
CA ASN A 24 -20.61 3.69 -7.44
C ASN A 24 -19.88 2.33 -7.38
N VAL A 25 -20.49 1.27 -7.92
CA VAL A 25 -19.95 -0.09 -7.91
C VAL A 25 -18.94 -0.26 -9.04
N LEU A 26 -17.68 -0.60 -8.69
CA LEU A 26 -16.62 -0.83 -9.66
C LEU A 26 -16.93 -2.04 -10.55
N LYS A 27 -16.68 -1.89 -11.85
CA LYS A 27 -16.74 -3.00 -12.81
C LYS A 27 -15.76 -4.09 -12.40
N ASN A 28 -16.25 -5.29 -12.19
CA ASN A 28 -15.48 -6.40 -11.67
C ASN A 28 -15.75 -7.69 -12.49
N LYS A 29 -14.84 -8.66 -12.37
CA LYS A 29 -14.90 -9.94 -13.10
C LYS A 29 -15.98 -10.90 -12.56
N LEU A 30 -16.47 -10.63 -11.34
CA LEU A 30 -17.45 -11.45 -10.64
C LEU A 30 -18.90 -11.06 -11.00
N ASP A 31 -19.07 -9.97 -11.80
CA ASP A 31 -20.36 -9.35 -12.15
C ASP A 31 -21.22 -8.96 -10.93
N ILE A 32 -20.56 -8.65 -9.80
CA ILE A 32 -21.23 -8.18 -8.59
C ILE A 32 -21.65 -6.72 -8.80
N ARG A 33 -22.94 -6.42 -8.52
CA ARG A 33 -23.58 -5.11 -8.72
C ARG A 33 -23.97 -4.43 -7.41
N ASP A 34 -23.79 -5.09 -6.29
CA ASP A 34 -23.99 -4.59 -4.94
C ASP A 34 -22.66 -4.20 -4.32
N LEU A 35 -22.57 -2.99 -3.71
CA LEU A 35 -21.33 -2.44 -3.22
C LEU A 35 -20.78 -3.23 -2.03
N ASP A 36 -21.63 -3.56 -1.07
CA ASP A 36 -21.20 -4.26 0.15
C ASP A 36 -20.70 -5.67 -0.20
N THR A 37 -21.43 -6.37 -1.06
CA THR A 37 -21.04 -7.69 -1.58
C THR A 37 -19.72 -7.62 -2.34
N LEU A 38 -19.47 -6.54 -3.12
CA LEU A 38 -18.20 -6.37 -3.81
C LEU A 38 -17.06 -6.14 -2.83
N HIS A 39 -17.28 -5.33 -1.80
CA HIS A 39 -16.26 -5.08 -0.77
C HIS A 39 -15.92 -6.35 0.02
N GLU A 40 -16.91 -7.21 0.32
CA GLU A 40 -16.65 -8.51 0.95
C GLU A 40 -15.84 -9.42 0.03
N ALA A 41 -16.26 -9.60 -1.20
CA ALA A 41 -15.54 -10.42 -2.17
C ALA A 41 -14.10 -9.92 -2.38
N GLU A 42 -13.93 -8.60 -2.56
CA GLU A 42 -12.60 -8.00 -2.73
C GLU A 42 -11.68 -8.27 -1.53
N ARG A 43 -12.20 -8.13 -0.32
CA ARG A 43 -11.46 -8.42 0.92
C ARG A 43 -11.04 -9.89 0.96
N ASP A 44 -11.97 -10.80 0.72
CA ASP A 44 -11.72 -12.23 0.82
C ASP A 44 -10.71 -12.72 -0.23
N TYR A 45 -10.90 -12.34 -1.50
CA TYR A 45 -9.94 -12.68 -2.56
C TYR A 45 -8.56 -12.09 -2.31
N SER A 46 -8.48 -10.82 -1.91
CA SER A 46 -7.19 -10.19 -1.64
C SER A 46 -6.49 -10.77 -0.40
N ALA A 47 -7.24 -11.24 0.62
CA ALA A 47 -6.66 -11.89 1.78
C ALA A 47 -6.02 -13.25 1.41
N VAL A 48 -6.68 -14.05 0.56
CA VAL A 48 -6.09 -15.29 0.03
C VAL A 48 -4.81 -15.00 -0.74
N ARG A 49 -4.83 -14.00 -1.61
CA ARG A 49 -3.66 -13.60 -2.40
C ARG A 49 -2.53 -13.03 -1.55
N GLN A 50 -2.86 -12.29 -0.49
CA GLN A 50 -1.86 -11.82 0.48
C GLN A 50 -1.19 -12.98 1.20
N ALA A 51 -1.96 -13.99 1.63
CA ALA A 51 -1.41 -15.18 2.29
C ALA A 51 -0.42 -15.96 1.39
N GLU A 52 -0.59 -15.94 0.08
CA GLU A 52 0.36 -16.54 -0.88
C GLU A 52 1.72 -15.82 -0.91
N LEU A 53 1.76 -14.52 -0.55
CA LEU A 53 3.02 -13.76 -0.49
C LEU A 53 3.78 -13.97 0.83
N VAL A 54 3.10 -14.44 1.87
CA VAL A 54 3.74 -14.72 3.16
C VAL A 54 4.78 -15.83 2.97
N GLY A 55 6.01 -15.54 3.37
CA GLY A 55 7.13 -16.50 3.25
C GLY A 55 7.81 -16.58 1.89
N GLN A 56 7.32 -15.87 0.87
CA GLN A 56 8.02 -15.79 -0.42
C GLN A 56 9.22 -14.81 -0.40
N GLY A 57 9.33 -13.97 0.64
CA GLY A 57 10.35 -12.93 0.73
C GLY A 57 10.13 -11.78 -0.27
N VAL A 58 11.21 -11.07 -0.60
CA VAL A 58 11.17 -9.96 -1.56
C VAL A 58 11.01 -10.53 -2.98
N THR A 59 9.94 -10.12 -3.67
CA THR A 59 9.57 -10.65 -4.99
C THR A 59 9.92 -9.73 -6.15
N GLY A 60 10.57 -8.59 -5.91
CA GLY A 60 10.91 -7.60 -6.94
C GLY A 60 12.04 -6.66 -6.57
N ASP A 61 12.15 -5.58 -7.30
CA ASP A 61 13.26 -4.62 -7.26
C ASP A 61 12.87 -3.24 -6.68
N PHE A 62 11.72 -3.16 -6.04
CA PHE A 62 11.12 -1.93 -5.51
C PHE A 62 10.83 -0.83 -6.53
N SER A 63 10.93 -1.11 -7.83
CA SER A 63 10.50 -0.19 -8.89
C SER A 63 8.98 -0.01 -8.92
N PHE A 64 8.50 0.97 -9.70
CA PHE A 64 7.06 1.13 -9.94
C PHE A 64 6.40 -0.13 -10.51
N LYS A 65 7.14 -0.86 -11.36
CA LYS A 65 6.69 -2.16 -11.89
C LYS A 65 6.50 -3.19 -10.79
N HIS A 66 7.35 -3.20 -9.76
CA HIS A 66 7.19 -4.07 -8.60
C HIS A 66 5.91 -3.74 -7.83
N LEU A 67 5.65 -2.46 -7.51
CA LEU A 67 4.40 -2.03 -6.87
C LEU A 67 3.17 -2.47 -7.71
N CYS A 68 3.21 -2.28 -9.02
CA CYS A 68 2.17 -2.74 -9.93
C CYS A 68 1.99 -4.26 -9.92
N SER A 69 3.07 -5.03 -9.76
CA SER A 69 3.00 -6.50 -9.70
C SER A 69 2.34 -6.99 -8.42
N ILE A 70 2.62 -6.36 -7.28
CA ILE A 70 1.94 -6.62 -6.00
C ILE A 70 0.43 -6.36 -6.16
N HIS A 71 0.06 -5.18 -6.68
CA HIS A 71 -1.35 -4.85 -6.91
C HIS A 71 -2.03 -5.84 -7.85
N LYS A 72 -1.36 -6.25 -8.93
CA LYS A 72 -1.88 -7.26 -9.86
C LYS A 72 -2.10 -8.59 -9.15
N HIS A 73 -1.16 -9.05 -8.34
CA HIS A 73 -1.28 -10.29 -7.60
C HIS A 73 -2.50 -10.28 -6.67
N LEU A 74 -2.69 -9.20 -5.91
CA LEU A 74 -3.79 -9.07 -4.95
C LEU A 74 -5.18 -9.01 -5.59
N PHE A 75 -5.32 -8.35 -6.73
CA PHE A 75 -6.63 -7.94 -7.24
C PHE A 75 -7.00 -8.52 -8.60
N SER A 76 -6.16 -9.36 -9.22
CA SER A 76 -6.43 -9.90 -10.56
C SER A 76 -7.65 -10.80 -10.65
N ASP A 77 -8.09 -11.40 -9.56
CA ASP A 77 -9.31 -12.21 -9.53
C ASP A 77 -10.58 -11.35 -9.61
N VAL A 78 -10.51 -10.14 -9.05
CA VAL A 78 -11.66 -9.23 -8.95
C VAL A 78 -11.67 -8.22 -10.10
N TYR A 79 -10.52 -7.64 -10.47
CA TYR A 79 -10.46 -6.54 -11.41
C TYR A 79 -9.63 -6.81 -12.66
N SER A 80 -10.18 -6.47 -13.83
CA SER A 80 -9.45 -6.57 -15.12
C SER A 80 -8.35 -5.52 -15.28
N TRP A 81 -8.40 -4.46 -14.50
CA TRP A 81 -7.40 -3.39 -14.47
C TRP A 81 -6.35 -3.57 -13.36
N ALA A 82 -6.38 -4.67 -12.61
CA ALA A 82 -5.40 -4.96 -11.58
C ALA A 82 -3.95 -4.83 -12.11
N GLY A 83 -3.11 -4.14 -11.36
CA GLY A 83 -1.73 -3.83 -11.76
C GLY A 83 -1.57 -2.68 -12.77
N LYS A 84 -2.67 -2.01 -13.15
CA LYS A 84 -2.63 -0.86 -14.05
C LYS A 84 -2.85 0.43 -13.28
N THR A 85 -2.08 1.44 -13.61
CA THR A 85 -2.25 2.79 -13.10
C THR A 85 -3.67 3.31 -13.41
N ARG A 86 -4.26 4.03 -12.47
CA ARG A 86 -5.53 4.73 -12.72
C ARG A 86 -5.40 5.73 -13.85
N THR A 87 -6.50 5.99 -14.50
CA THR A 87 -6.56 6.94 -15.63
C THR A 87 -7.49 8.10 -15.32
N VAL A 88 -7.86 8.29 -14.05
CA VAL A 88 -8.72 9.33 -13.51
C VAL A 88 -8.06 9.97 -12.30
N ASP A 89 -8.20 11.26 -12.12
CA ASP A 89 -7.77 11.94 -10.91
C ASP A 89 -8.75 11.60 -9.77
N ILE A 90 -8.24 11.42 -8.59
CA ILE A 90 -9.02 11.03 -7.41
C ILE A 90 -8.64 11.87 -6.20
N SER A 91 -9.59 12.06 -5.29
CA SER A 91 -9.39 12.72 -4.01
C SER A 91 -10.17 12.03 -2.90
N LYS A 92 -9.62 12.08 -1.68
CA LYS A 92 -10.27 11.67 -0.43
C LYS A 92 -9.99 12.73 0.63
N GLY A 93 -10.70 13.86 0.56
CA GLY A 93 -10.41 15.03 1.39
C GLY A 93 -9.08 15.72 1.06
N THR A 94 -8.13 15.03 0.46
CA THR A 94 -6.86 15.53 -0.09
C THR A 94 -6.76 15.11 -1.56
N VAL A 95 -6.24 15.99 -2.39
CA VAL A 95 -5.98 15.67 -3.81
C VAL A 95 -4.71 14.81 -3.88
N PHE A 96 -4.83 13.60 -4.42
CA PHE A 96 -3.67 12.75 -4.69
C PHE A 96 -2.90 13.22 -5.93
N CYS A 97 -1.74 12.62 -6.19
CA CYS A 97 -0.95 12.92 -7.39
C CYS A 97 -1.81 12.85 -8.65
N LEU A 98 -1.70 13.84 -9.53
CA LEU A 98 -2.41 13.82 -10.82
C LEU A 98 -1.89 12.68 -11.69
N VAL A 99 -2.79 12.05 -12.46
CA VAL A 99 -2.51 10.86 -13.28
C VAL A 99 -1.25 11.00 -14.12
N GLN A 100 -1.06 12.15 -14.76
CA GLN A 100 0.08 12.41 -15.64
C GLN A 100 1.44 12.41 -14.94
N PHE A 101 1.48 12.52 -13.62
CA PHE A 101 2.72 12.58 -12.84
C PHE A 101 3.00 11.31 -12.01
N ILE A 102 2.08 10.34 -11.98
CA ILE A 102 2.20 9.15 -11.12
C ILE A 102 3.54 8.43 -11.36
N GLU A 103 3.87 8.10 -12.60
CA GLU A 103 5.09 7.37 -12.92
C GLU A 103 6.35 8.18 -12.58
N SER A 104 6.39 9.47 -12.97
CA SER A 104 7.55 10.32 -12.69
C SER A 104 7.76 10.57 -11.19
N GLN A 105 6.69 10.74 -10.42
CA GLN A 105 6.81 10.90 -8.97
C GLN A 105 7.30 9.62 -8.29
N PHE A 106 6.84 8.45 -8.76
CA PHE A 106 7.34 7.19 -8.23
C PHE A 106 8.81 6.95 -8.63
N ASP A 107 9.21 7.30 -9.86
CA ASP A 107 10.60 7.21 -10.30
C ASP A 107 11.54 8.09 -9.45
N ASP A 108 11.09 9.28 -9.07
CA ASP A 108 11.84 10.16 -8.16
C ASP A 108 11.95 9.56 -6.76
N LEU A 109 10.87 8.95 -6.26
CA LEU A 109 10.88 8.23 -4.99
C LEU A 109 11.80 7.01 -5.03
N TYR A 110 11.74 6.23 -6.11
CA TYR A 110 12.62 5.08 -6.34
C TYR A 110 14.11 5.46 -6.32
N ARG A 111 14.48 6.57 -7.01
CA ARG A 111 15.87 7.06 -7.00
C ARG A 111 16.36 7.47 -5.61
N LYS A 112 15.47 7.95 -4.74
CA LYS A 112 15.82 8.21 -3.34
C LYS A 112 16.06 6.91 -2.59
N LEU A 113 15.16 5.93 -2.75
CA LEU A 113 15.25 4.62 -2.14
C LEU A 113 16.52 3.86 -2.57
N GLU A 114 16.87 3.94 -3.86
CA GLU A 114 18.12 3.37 -4.40
C GLU A 114 19.37 3.99 -3.76
N LYS A 115 19.39 5.31 -3.56
CA LYS A 115 20.50 6.00 -2.88
C LYS A 115 20.63 5.61 -1.40
N GLU A 116 19.53 5.20 -0.78
CA GLU A 116 19.49 4.68 0.60
C GLU A 116 19.71 3.16 0.65
N ASN A 117 20.23 2.57 -0.43
CA ASN A 117 20.48 1.13 -0.54
C ASN A 117 19.26 0.30 -0.15
N PHE A 118 18.05 0.74 -0.53
CA PHE A 118 16.78 0.06 -0.21
C PHE A 118 16.65 -0.24 1.30
N LEU A 119 17.10 0.68 2.14
CA LEU A 119 17.12 0.62 3.60
C LEU A 119 17.92 -0.56 4.19
N ALA A 120 18.73 -1.26 3.40
CA ALA A 120 19.44 -2.48 3.81
C ALA A 120 20.48 -2.21 4.91
N ASP A 121 21.02 -0.99 5.00
CA ASP A 121 22.11 -0.66 5.92
C ASP A 121 21.63 -0.10 7.27
N ILE A 122 20.34 0.15 7.44
CA ILE A 122 19.77 0.70 8.68
C ILE A 122 19.84 -0.34 9.79
N THR A 123 20.36 0.06 10.94
CA THR A 123 20.51 -0.79 12.12
C THR A 123 19.73 -0.32 13.33
N ASP A 124 19.28 0.92 13.30
CA ASP A 124 18.48 1.55 14.35
C ASP A 124 16.99 1.43 14.06
N LYS A 125 16.20 1.12 15.09
CA LYS A 125 14.76 0.91 14.96
C LYS A 125 14.01 2.22 14.70
N GLU A 126 14.42 3.31 15.32
CA GLU A 126 13.77 4.62 15.18
C GLU A 126 14.01 5.13 13.76
N GLU A 127 15.27 5.06 13.28
CA GLU A 127 15.61 5.39 11.89
C GLU A 127 14.81 4.54 10.89
N MET A 128 14.69 3.22 11.12
CA MET A 128 13.92 2.34 10.25
C MET A 128 12.45 2.72 10.22
N SER A 129 11.86 3.05 11.39
CA SER A 129 10.47 3.50 11.49
C SER A 129 10.24 4.80 10.74
N GLU A 130 11.11 5.77 10.89
CA GLU A 130 11.07 7.05 10.18
C GLU A 130 11.12 6.84 8.65
N ARG A 131 12.05 6.01 8.18
CA ARG A 131 12.22 5.80 6.73
C ARG A 131 11.03 5.03 6.13
N LEU A 132 10.54 3.99 6.79
CA LEU A 132 9.34 3.25 6.33
C LEU A 132 8.11 4.14 6.32
N ALA A 133 7.93 5.01 7.34
CA ALA A 133 6.84 5.98 7.40
C ALA A 133 6.91 6.99 6.25
N TYR A 134 8.11 7.50 5.96
CA TYR A 134 8.33 8.39 4.83
C TYR A 134 7.90 7.73 3.51
N TYR A 135 8.39 6.52 3.21
CA TYR A 135 8.06 5.84 1.96
C TYR A 135 6.58 5.46 1.89
N LEU A 136 5.96 5.04 3.00
CA LEU A 136 4.53 4.77 3.04
C LEU A 136 3.71 6.03 2.75
N GLY A 137 4.06 7.17 3.36
CA GLY A 137 3.41 8.46 3.16
C GLY A 137 3.51 8.95 1.71
N GLU A 138 4.71 8.89 1.12
CA GLU A 138 4.94 9.30 -0.27
C GLU A 138 4.16 8.42 -1.27
N ILE A 139 4.19 7.08 -1.10
CA ILE A 139 3.42 6.17 -1.96
C ILE A 139 1.92 6.40 -1.78
N ASN A 140 1.47 6.73 -0.56
CA ASN A 140 0.07 7.07 -0.32
C ASN A 140 -0.33 8.37 -1.02
N MET A 141 0.53 9.38 -1.10
CA MET A 141 0.26 10.62 -1.84
C MET A 141 0.26 10.40 -3.36
N ILE A 142 1.08 9.49 -3.88
CA ILE A 142 1.05 9.10 -5.30
C ILE A 142 -0.26 8.39 -5.63
N HIS A 143 -0.73 7.47 -4.80
CA HIS A 143 -2.01 6.77 -4.89
C HIS A 143 -2.29 6.22 -6.30
N PRO A 144 -1.45 5.33 -6.84
CA PRO A 144 -1.40 5.03 -8.27
C PRO A 144 -2.59 4.23 -8.81
N PHE A 145 -3.36 3.55 -7.97
CA PHE A 145 -4.43 2.65 -8.40
C PHE A 145 -5.81 3.23 -8.13
N ARG A 146 -6.82 2.72 -8.86
CA ARG A 146 -8.21 3.14 -8.67
C ARG A 146 -8.77 2.68 -7.31
N GLU A 147 -8.41 1.49 -6.88
CA GLU A 147 -8.73 0.89 -5.58
C GLU A 147 -7.59 -0.04 -5.14
N GLY A 148 -7.55 -0.46 -3.87
CA GLY A 148 -6.55 -1.40 -3.36
C GLY A 148 -5.19 -0.79 -3.00
N ASN A 149 -5.04 0.53 -3.04
CA ASN A 149 -3.77 1.21 -2.74
C ASN A 149 -3.23 0.84 -1.35
N GLY A 150 -4.06 0.92 -0.31
CA GLY A 150 -3.61 0.68 1.07
C GLY A 150 -3.05 -0.73 1.30
N ARG A 151 -3.69 -1.78 0.75
CA ARG A 151 -3.18 -3.17 0.85
C ARG A 151 -1.87 -3.34 0.09
N THR A 152 -1.80 -2.81 -1.12
CA THR A 152 -0.60 -2.85 -1.95
C THR A 152 0.58 -2.13 -1.30
N GLN A 153 0.35 -0.95 -0.73
CA GLN A 153 1.36 -0.15 -0.04
C GLN A 153 1.92 -0.88 1.18
N ARG A 154 1.07 -1.48 2.02
CA ARG A 154 1.53 -2.24 3.19
C ARG A 154 2.43 -3.40 2.80
N ILE A 155 2.05 -4.21 1.81
CA ILE A 155 2.89 -5.31 1.33
C ILE A 155 4.22 -4.79 0.76
N TYR A 156 4.21 -3.68 0.04
CA TYR A 156 5.44 -3.07 -0.46
C TYR A 156 6.37 -2.66 0.69
N ILE A 157 5.83 -2.05 1.74
CA ILE A 157 6.58 -1.66 2.95
C ILE A 157 7.05 -2.89 3.74
N GLU A 158 6.24 -3.94 3.86
CA GLU A 158 6.63 -5.21 4.46
C GLU A 158 7.83 -5.82 3.71
N GLN A 159 7.80 -5.86 2.39
CA GLN A 159 8.92 -6.38 1.60
C GLN A 159 10.17 -5.49 1.69
N LEU A 160 9.99 -4.17 1.78
CA LEU A 160 11.11 -3.24 1.99
C LEU A 160 11.75 -3.45 3.37
N CYS A 161 10.94 -3.68 4.40
CA CYS A 161 11.41 -4.04 5.73
C CYS A 161 12.15 -5.38 5.71
N LEU A 162 11.61 -6.39 5.05
CA LEU A 162 12.25 -7.70 4.89
C LEU A 162 13.60 -7.63 4.16
N ASN A 163 13.76 -6.71 3.21
CA ASN A 163 15.03 -6.50 2.49
C ASN A 163 16.17 -6.09 3.42
N ASN A 164 15.87 -5.41 4.52
CA ASN A 164 16.84 -5.06 5.55
C ASN A 164 17.36 -6.29 6.30
N GLY A 165 16.55 -7.31 6.51
CA GLY A 165 16.89 -8.56 7.17
C GLY A 165 17.05 -8.48 8.70
N ARG A 166 17.00 -7.29 9.31
CA ARG A 166 17.10 -7.09 10.76
C ARG A 166 15.76 -6.87 11.44
N PHE A 167 14.79 -6.38 10.68
CA PHE A 167 13.48 -6.00 11.18
C PHE A 167 12.38 -6.79 10.46
N GLU A 168 11.30 -6.97 11.18
CA GLU A 168 10.04 -7.49 10.66
C GLU A 168 8.93 -6.51 11.04
N ILE A 169 7.96 -6.31 10.16
CA ILE A 169 6.82 -5.44 10.41
C ILE A 169 5.53 -6.24 10.22
N ASP A 170 4.60 -6.08 11.16
CA ASP A 170 3.28 -6.71 11.12
C ASP A 170 2.18 -5.68 11.36
N PHE A 171 1.33 -5.49 10.37
CA PHE A 171 0.19 -4.58 10.42
C PHE A 171 -1.12 -5.26 10.86
N THR A 172 -1.09 -6.50 11.31
CA THR A 172 -2.30 -7.30 11.60
C THR A 172 -3.19 -6.62 12.65
N ASP A 173 -2.58 -6.03 13.68
CA ASP A 173 -3.30 -5.37 14.78
C ASP A 173 -3.67 -3.90 14.49
N VAL A 174 -3.28 -3.36 13.34
CA VAL A 174 -3.58 -1.98 12.97
C VAL A 174 -4.97 -1.90 12.34
N SER A 175 -5.86 -1.16 12.97
CA SER A 175 -7.20 -0.92 12.43
C SER A 175 -7.15 -0.06 11.16
N LYS A 176 -8.19 -0.21 10.34
CA LYS A 176 -8.37 0.62 9.13
C LYS A 176 -8.42 2.12 9.50
N GLU A 177 -9.07 2.44 10.60
CA GLU A 177 -9.28 3.80 11.11
C GLU A 177 -7.95 4.45 11.53
N GLU A 178 -7.11 3.74 12.26
CA GLU A 178 -5.76 4.19 12.65
C GLU A 178 -4.88 4.45 11.44
N MET A 179 -4.84 3.53 10.50
CA MET A 179 -4.06 3.69 9.27
C MET A 179 -4.55 4.89 8.44
N ILE A 180 -5.87 5.10 8.32
CA ILE A 180 -6.44 6.26 7.62
C ILE A 180 -6.08 7.56 8.34
N ALA A 181 -6.24 7.62 9.65
CA ALA A 181 -5.91 8.81 10.43
C ALA A 181 -4.43 9.20 10.30
N ALA A 182 -3.53 8.23 10.42
CA ALA A 182 -2.10 8.43 10.24
C ALA A 182 -1.75 8.88 8.80
N SER A 183 -2.39 8.28 7.78
CA SER A 183 -2.20 8.66 6.37
C SER A 183 -2.71 10.07 6.06
N VAL A 184 -3.85 10.47 6.62
CA VAL A 184 -4.39 11.83 6.48
C VAL A 184 -3.47 12.85 7.17
N ARG A 185 -2.95 12.52 8.34
CA ARG A 185 -2.00 13.37 9.06
C ARG A 185 -0.71 13.57 8.24
N SER A 186 -0.15 12.49 7.71
CA SER A 186 1.03 12.51 6.85
C SER A 186 0.83 13.41 5.63
N ALA A 187 -0.30 13.29 4.94
CA ALA A 187 -0.62 14.09 3.75
C ALA A 187 -0.74 15.60 4.01
N ASN A 188 -1.09 16.03 5.24
CA ASN A 188 -1.44 17.41 5.54
C ASN A 188 -0.45 18.12 6.48
N ALA A 189 0.39 17.40 7.21
CA ALA A 189 1.21 18.03 8.25
C ALA A 189 2.57 17.35 8.47
N SER A 190 2.60 16.11 8.98
CA SER A 190 3.83 15.41 9.35
C SER A 190 3.62 13.90 9.40
N ASN A 191 4.71 13.15 9.33
CA ASN A 191 4.70 11.69 9.40
C ASN A 191 4.64 11.15 10.83
N ASP A 192 4.58 12.00 11.86
CA ASP A 192 4.65 11.61 13.27
C ASP A 192 3.73 10.43 13.62
N MET A 193 2.47 10.47 13.21
CA MET A 193 1.53 9.37 13.46
C MET A 193 1.86 8.09 12.68
N LEU A 194 2.38 8.21 11.44
CA LEU A 194 2.84 7.04 10.69
C LEU A 194 4.10 6.43 11.31
N GLU A 195 5.02 7.26 11.80
CA GLU A 195 6.24 6.82 12.48
C GLU A 195 5.91 6.07 13.78
N GLU A 196 5.02 6.62 14.61
CA GLU A 196 4.54 5.96 15.83
C GLU A 196 3.85 4.62 15.51
N LEU A 197 2.96 4.61 14.51
CA LEU A 197 2.25 3.41 14.09
C LEU A 197 3.23 2.34 13.59
N ILE A 198 4.16 2.69 12.70
CA ILE A 198 5.17 1.76 12.17
C ILE A 198 6.09 1.27 13.29
N SER A 199 6.53 2.16 14.18
CA SER A 199 7.37 1.78 15.32
C SER A 199 6.68 0.76 16.24
N SER A 200 5.36 0.87 16.41
CA SER A 200 4.58 -0.10 17.19
C SER A 200 4.47 -1.47 16.51
N CYS A 201 4.48 -1.50 15.18
CA CYS A 201 4.41 -2.71 14.36
C CYS A 201 5.77 -3.36 14.09
N LEU A 202 6.88 -2.63 14.31
CA LEU A 202 8.23 -3.05 13.96
C LEU A 202 8.89 -3.85 15.10
N ALA A 203 9.35 -5.04 14.79
CA ALA A 203 10.11 -5.90 15.69
C ALA A 203 11.50 -6.22 15.13
N VAL A 204 12.45 -6.54 16.02
CA VAL A 204 13.76 -7.06 15.60
C VAL A 204 13.60 -8.53 15.22
N SER A 205 13.97 -8.88 13.99
CA SER A 205 13.96 -10.27 13.53
C SER A 205 15.12 -11.05 14.18
N TYR A 206 14.79 -12.18 14.77
CA TYR A 206 15.79 -13.10 15.37
C TYR A 206 16.26 -14.18 14.40
N THR A 207 15.77 -14.20 13.16
CA THR A 207 16.07 -15.27 12.18
C THR A 207 17.53 -15.27 11.72
N HIS A 208 18.30 -14.21 11.96
CA HIS A 208 19.72 -14.09 11.59
C HIS A 208 20.72 -14.25 12.74
N LEU A 209 20.25 -14.53 13.95
CA LEU A 209 21.13 -14.94 15.04
C LEU A 209 21.56 -16.40 14.83
N THR A 210 22.52 -16.62 13.94
CA THR A 210 23.27 -17.88 13.92
C THR A 210 23.89 -18.05 15.31
N LEU A 211 23.44 -19.09 16.03
CA LEU A 211 24.12 -19.51 17.25
C LEU A 211 25.62 -19.69 16.94
N PRO A 212 26.53 -19.14 17.79
CA PRO A 212 27.94 -19.42 17.61
C PRO A 212 28.11 -20.93 17.65
N THR A 213 28.70 -21.50 16.60
CA THR A 213 29.10 -22.89 16.57
C THR A 213 30.08 -23.07 17.73
N ILE A 214 29.66 -23.76 18.80
CA ILE A 214 30.55 -24.16 19.87
C ILE A 214 31.46 -25.22 19.25
N ALA A 215 32.71 -24.83 19.04
CA ALA A 215 33.77 -25.76 18.63
C ALA A 215 34.28 -26.56 19.84
#